data_3509f29b5b0deceaaeb5d058258e40d9
#
_entry.id   3509f29b5b0deceaaeb5d058258e40d9
#
_cell.length_a   1.000
_cell.length_b   1.000
_cell.length_c   1.000
_cell.angle_alpha   90.00
_cell.angle_beta   90.00
_cell.angle_gamma   90.00
#
_symmetry.space_group_name_H-M   'P 1'
#
loop_
_entity.id
_entity.type
_entity.pdbx_description
1 polymer ?
#
loop_
_entity_poly.entity_id
_entity_poly.type
_entity_poly.pdbx_seq_one_letter_code
_entity_poly.pdbx_strand_id
1 'polypeptide(L)'
;MIKIKSKWIKIFLLVLVVAAPAAAKPFYDGYSEYRKNAVPVLEYHSVGGSDEWPAEVIIKTEVFEKQLQYLHNNGYSMLSMEQMIDGFKNGKDMGKAVVLTFDDGYMDNYTNVFPLLKKYNANASFFIVQSKIGKPNYMGHDEITELIRAGNDLASHTINHNILTDIDPKYFAWELSSSKFFLKKEFDMYYVHLLSYPNGKYDEQVIAAAQQYGYNYAVTGKNGAVDKNWVENHPMEIGRVIIKGDMTESEFESKLERSYLLGYLKSVVFGSLFFY
;
A
#
# COMPACT_ATOMS: atom_id res chain seq x y z
N MET A 1 -15.14 -8.41 48.40
CA MET A 1 -16.21 -8.18 47.39
C MET A 1 -16.70 -6.73 47.53
N ILE A 2 -16.31 -5.85 46.59
CA ILE A 2 -16.74 -4.44 46.58
C ILE A 2 -18.17 -4.40 46.03
N LYS A 3 -19.16 -4.11 46.89
CA LYS A 3 -20.55 -3.86 46.45
C LYS A 3 -20.62 -2.47 45.79
N ILE A 4 -20.49 -2.42 44.47
CA ILE A 4 -20.78 -1.20 43.73
C ILE A 4 -22.28 -0.91 43.86
N LYS A 5 -22.65 0.19 44.54
CA LYS A 5 -24.05 0.58 44.72
C LYS A 5 -24.70 0.83 43.37
N SER A 6 -25.87 0.26 43.12
CA SER A 6 -26.64 0.33 41.86
C SER A 6 -26.84 1.76 41.33
N LYS A 7 -26.76 2.77 42.19
CA LYS A 7 -26.83 4.20 41.86
C LYS A 7 -25.66 4.66 41.00
N TRP A 8 -24.44 4.15 41.25
CA TRP A 8 -23.25 4.49 40.49
C TRP A 8 -23.22 3.83 39.09
N ILE A 9 -23.79 2.62 38.98
CA ILE A 9 -23.96 1.95 37.69
C ILE A 9 -24.94 2.73 36.79
N LYS A 10 -26.05 3.23 37.38
CA LYS A 10 -27.02 4.07 36.66
C LYS A 10 -26.43 5.40 36.23
N ILE A 11 -25.60 6.05 37.06
CA ILE A 11 -24.90 7.29 36.71
C ILE A 11 -23.88 7.04 35.61
N PHE A 12 -23.11 5.94 35.71
CA PHE A 12 -22.13 5.57 34.70
C PHE A 12 -22.80 5.27 33.35
N LEU A 13 -23.93 4.53 33.36
CA LEU A 13 -24.72 4.29 32.15
C LEU A 13 -25.37 5.58 31.60
N LEU A 14 -25.83 6.48 32.45
CA LEU A 14 -26.39 7.76 32.03
C LEU A 14 -25.31 8.66 31.40
N VAL A 15 -24.09 8.70 31.97
CA VAL A 15 -22.94 9.43 31.40
C VAL A 15 -22.53 8.84 30.07
N LEU A 16 -22.52 7.52 29.90
CA LEU A 16 -22.26 6.86 28.63
C LEU A 16 -23.33 7.22 27.57
N VAL A 17 -24.60 7.23 27.94
CA VAL A 17 -25.71 7.54 27.00
C VAL A 17 -25.71 9.02 26.59
N VAL A 18 -25.32 9.93 27.49
CA VAL A 18 -25.28 11.39 27.20
C VAL A 18 -23.96 11.82 26.57
N ALA A 19 -22.84 11.24 26.99
CA ALA A 19 -21.52 11.59 26.48
C ALA A 19 -21.20 10.92 25.15
N ALA A 20 -21.72 9.71 24.87
CA ALA A 20 -21.46 8.99 23.64
C ALA A 20 -21.92 9.74 22.36
N PRO A 21 -23.11 10.36 22.31
CA PRO A 21 -23.50 11.17 21.14
C PRO A 21 -22.63 12.43 20.96
N ALA A 22 -22.22 13.07 22.07
CA ALA A 22 -21.37 14.27 22.02
C ALA A 22 -19.94 13.95 21.57
N ALA A 23 -19.41 12.77 21.94
CA ALA A 23 -18.11 12.28 21.49
C ALA A 23 -18.17 11.66 20.08
N ALA A 24 -19.29 11.09 19.67
CA ALA A 24 -19.47 10.46 18.37
C ALA A 24 -19.43 11.47 17.22
N LYS A 25 -19.99 12.68 17.42
CA LYS A 25 -20.01 13.69 16.35
C LYS A 25 -18.61 14.16 15.95
N PRO A 26 -17.70 14.60 16.85
CA PRO A 26 -16.34 14.97 16.47
C PRO A 26 -15.57 13.84 15.82
N PHE A 27 -15.75 12.60 16.28
CA PHE A 27 -15.15 11.41 15.66
C PHE A 27 -15.65 11.22 14.22
N TYR A 28 -16.98 11.31 14.04
CA TYR A 28 -17.59 11.14 12.72
C TYR A 28 -17.17 12.25 11.75
N ASP A 29 -17.16 13.50 12.21
CA ASP A 29 -16.75 14.66 11.40
C ASP A 29 -15.26 14.51 10.99
N GLY A 30 -14.38 14.15 11.93
CA GLY A 30 -12.96 13.89 11.66
C GLY A 30 -12.73 12.71 10.71
N TYR A 31 -13.45 11.60 10.92
CA TYR A 31 -13.40 10.46 10.00
C TYR A 31 -13.89 10.81 8.61
N SER A 32 -14.98 11.56 8.49
CA SER A 32 -15.53 11.99 7.21
C SER A 32 -14.54 12.88 6.43
N GLU A 33 -13.86 13.78 7.14
CA GLU A 33 -12.83 14.63 6.53
C GLU A 33 -11.59 13.83 6.13
N TYR A 34 -11.12 12.93 7.01
CA TYR A 34 -10.03 12.01 6.68
C TYR A 34 -10.33 11.19 5.42
N ARG A 35 -11.53 10.60 5.36
CA ARG A 35 -11.95 9.74 4.25
C ARG A 35 -11.97 10.45 2.90
N LYS A 36 -12.21 11.76 2.86
CA LYS A 36 -12.17 12.56 1.62
C LYS A 36 -10.74 12.71 1.07
N ASN A 37 -9.75 12.73 1.95
CA ASN A 37 -8.36 13.05 1.63
C ASN A 37 -7.43 11.84 1.67
N ALA A 38 -7.88 10.72 2.24
CA ALA A 38 -7.09 9.51 2.38
C ALA A 38 -7.19 8.61 1.15
N VAL A 39 -6.08 7.97 0.82
CA VAL A 39 -5.91 7.09 -0.34
C VAL A 39 -5.54 5.68 0.13
N PRO A 40 -6.37 4.67 -0.11
CA PRO A 40 -5.99 3.27 0.06
C PRO A 40 -4.90 2.88 -0.94
N VAL A 41 -3.88 2.17 -0.47
CA VAL A 41 -2.84 1.57 -1.31
C VAL A 41 -3.06 0.06 -1.33
N LEU A 42 -3.45 -0.50 -2.47
CA LEU A 42 -3.76 -1.92 -2.61
C LEU A 42 -2.51 -2.72 -2.96
N GLU A 43 -2.30 -3.82 -2.25
CA GLU A 43 -1.18 -4.74 -2.48
C GLU A 43 -1.69 -5.99 -3.18
N TYR A 44 -1.18 -6.20 -4.38
CA TYR A 44 -1.34 -7.40 -5.21
C TYR A 44 0.01 -8.07 -5.45
N HIS A 45 -0.04 -9.30 -5.93
CA HIS A 45 1.14 -10.04 -6.38
C HIS A 45 0.86 -10.64 -7.77
N SER A 46 0.51 -11.94 -7.85
CA SER A 46 0.19 -12.64 -9.10
C SER A 46 -1.29 -12.52 -9.44
N VAL A 47 -1.61 -12.33 -10.73
CA VAL A 47 -2.99 -12.26 -11.25
C VAL A 47 -3.19 -13.27 -12.37
N GLY A 48 -3.87 -14.39 -12.08
CA GLY A 48 -4.07 -15.48 -13.01
C GLY A 48 -2.78 -16.25 -13.33
N GLY A 49 -1.81 -16.20 -12.41
CA GLY A 49 -0.52 -16.86 -12.57
C GLY A 49 -0.54 -18.36 -12.32
N SER A 50 0.65 -18.92 -12.22
CA SER A 50 0.87 -20.37 -12.08
C SER A 50 0.36 -20.90 -10.74
N ASP A 51 -0.24 -22.08 -10.75
CA ASP A 51 -0.63 -22.83 -9.54
C ASP A 51 0.58 -23.25 -8.69
N GLU A 52 1.80 -22.99 -9.15
CA GLU A 52 3.03 -23.20 -8.38
C GLU A 52 3.23 -22.15 -7.27
N TRP A 53 2.53 -21.02 -7.33
CA TRP A 53 2.60 -19.98 -6.31
C TRP A 53 1.67 -20.29 -5.13
N PRO A 54 1.98 -19.81 -3.93
CA PRO A 54 1.06 -19.88 -2.79
C PRO A 54 -0.30 -19.26 -3.13
N ALA A 55 -1.39 -19.95 -2.81
CA ALA A 55 -2.74 -19.48 -3.14
C ALA A 55 -3.07 -18.08 -2.56
N GLU A 56 -2.37 -17.70 -1.47
CA GLU A 56 -2.54 -16.40 -0.83
C GLU A 56 -2.05 -15.22 -1.68
N VAL A 57 -1.13 -15.46 -2.62
CA VAL A 57 -0.56 -14.41 -3.48
C VAL A 57 -1.18 -14.39 -4.88
N ILE A 58 -2.04 -15.36 -5.20
CA ILE A 58 -2.70 -15.45 -6.51
C ILE A 58 -4.13 -14.92 -6.41
N ILE A 59 -4.51 -14.05 -7.34
CA ILE A 59 -5.90 -13.68 -7.60
C ILE A 59 -6.27 -14.07 -9.02
N LYS A 60 -7.47 -14.59 -9.25
CA LYS A 60 -7.94 -14.91 -10.61
C LYS A 60 -8.09 -13.63 -11.42
N THR A 61 -7.77 -13.69 -12.72
CA THR A 61 -7.86 -12.55 -13.63
C THR A 61 -9.27 -11.95 -13.65
N GLU A 62 -10.31 -12.78 -13.63
CA GLU A 62 -11.70 -12.35 -13.62
C GLU A 62 -12.09 -11.65 -12.30
N VAL A 63 -11.49 -12.07 -11.17
CA VAL A 63 -11.71 -11.43 -9.87
C VAL A 63 -11.03 -10.06 -9.85
N PHE A 64 -9.79 -9.97 -10.33
CA PHE A 64 -9.08 -8.71 -10.46
C PHE A 64 -9.82 -7.73 -11.37
N GLU A 65 -10.31 -8.19 -12.53
CA GLU A 65 -11.08 -7.35 -13.44
C GLU A 65 -12.36 -6.83 -12.79
N LYS A 66 -13.10 -7.65 -12.02
CA LYS A 66 -14.28 -7.21 -11.27
C LYS A 66 -13.92 -6.14 -10.23
N GLN A 67 -12.76 -6.24 -9.58
CA GLN A 67 -12.31 -5.22 -8.64
C GLN A 67 -12.01 -3.89 -9.35
N LEU A 68 -11.33 -3.92 -10.51
CA LEU A 68 -11.12 -2.71 -11.31
C LEU A 68 -12.45 -2.12 -11.80
N GLN A 69 -13.40 -2.96 -12.22
CA GLN A 69 -14.73 -2.54 -12.62
C GLN A 69 -15.50 -1.89 -11.48
N TYR A 70 -15.44 -2.48 -10.27
CA TYR A 70 -16.02 -1.88 -9.06
C TYR A 70 -15.42 -0.49 -8.78
N LEU A 71 -14.09 -0.37 -8.80
CA LEU A 71 -13.41 0.91 -8.57
C LEU A 71 -13.82 1.94 -9.62
N HIS A 72 -13.81 1.58 -10.90
CA HIS A 72 -14.19 2.44 -12.01
C HIS A 72 -15.66 2.91 -11.90
N ASN A 73 -16.58 1.99 -11.67
CA ASN A 73 -18.02 2.28 -11.58
C ASN A 73 -18.36 3.15 -10.35
N ASN A 74 -17.54 3.07 -9.29
CA ASN A 74 -17.69 3.91 -8.10
C ASN A 74 -16.90 5.22 -8.17
N GLY A 75 -16.30 5.54 -9.32
CA GLY A 75 -15.62 6.81 -9.58
C GLY A 75 -14.25 6.94 -8.92
N TYR A 76 -13.56 5.83 -8.65
CA TYR A 76 -12.19 5.85 -8.17
C TYR A 76 -11.20 6.14 -9.31
N SER A 77 -10.27 7.05 -9.06
CA SER A 77 -9.05 7.20 -9.86
C SER A 77 -8.04 6.15 -9.41
N MET A 78 -7.63 5.27 -10.31
CA MET A 78 -6.65 4.22 -10.04
C MET A 78 -5.25 4.71 -10.42
N LEU A 79 -4.43 4.95 -9.43
CA LEU A 79 -3.16 5.68 -9.53
C LEU A 79 -1.96 4.76 -9.24
N SER A 80 -0.78 5.21 -9.67
CA SER A 80 0.50 4.72 -9.19
C SER A 80 0.92 5.43 -7.89
N MET A 81 1.96 4.93 -7.21
CA MET A 81 2.54 5.56 -6.00
C MET A 81 3.07 6.96 -6.29
N GLU A 82 3.79 7.13 -7.42
CA GLU A 82 4.33 8.43 -7.82
C GLU A 82 3.22 9.45 -8.06
N GLN A 83 2.15 9.04 -8.74
CA GLN A 83 1.00 9.91 -8.97
C GLN A 83 0.32 10.34 -7.67
N MET A 84 0.22 9.46 -6.68
CA MET A 84 -0.30 9.80 -5.34
C MET A 84 0.65 10.76 -4.62
N ILE A 85 1.94 10.46 -4.59
CA ILE A 85 2.96 11.27 -3.90
C ILE A 85 3.02 12.67 -4.51
N ASP A 86 3.05 12.77 -5.83
CA ASP A 86 3.05 14.05 -6.54
C ASP A 86 1.75 14.82 -6.34
N GLY A 87 0.61 14.12 -6.31
CA GLY A 87 -0.67 14.72 -5.98
C GLY A 87 -0.65 15.35 -4.59
N PHE A 88 -0.16 14.64 -3.58
CA PHE A 88 -0.03 15.16 -2.22
C PHE A 88 0.95 16.34 -2.11
N LYS A 89 2.13 16.25 -2.75
CA LYS A 89 3.12 17.36 -2.77
C LYS A 89 2.55 18.63 -3.39
N ASN A 90 1.79 18.49 -4.46
CA ASN A 90 1.21 19.64 -5.18
C ASN A 90 -0.14 20.10 -4.60
N GLY A 91 -0.60 19.54 -3.48
CA GLY A 91 -1.86 19.90 -2.84
C GLY A 91 -3.09 19.57 -3.68
N LYS A 92 -2.98 18.57 -4.56
CA LYS A 92 -4.10 18.13 -5.41
C LYS A 92 -5.16 17.47 -4.53
N ASP A 93 -6.42 17.82 -4.77
CA ASP A 93 -7.54 17.06 -4.24
C ASP A 93 -7.52 15.65 -4.85
N MET A 94 -7.30 14.64 -4.02
CA MET A 94 -7.23 13.26 -4.47
C MET A 94 -8.63 12.67 -4.72
N GLY A 95 -9.67 13.26 -4.15
CA GLY A 95 -11.04 12.78 -4.28
C GLY A 95 -11.16 11.29 -3.93
N LYS A 96 -11.89 10.55 -4.73
CA LYS A 96 -11.89 9.07 -4.66
C LYS A 96 -10.71 8.52 -5.44
N ALA A 97 -9.55 8.43 -4.81
CA ALA A 97 -8.36 7.79 -5.39
C ALA A 97 -8.04 6.46 -4.68
N VAL A 98 -7.38 5.58 -5.41
CA VAL A 98 -6.81 4.32 -4.91
C VAL A 98 -5.49 4.09 -5.65
N VAL A 99 -4.47 3.61 -4.94
CA VAL A 99 -3.20 3.21 -5.54
C VAL A 99 -3.17 1.71 -5.74
N LEU A 100 -2.71 1.28 -6.92
CA LEU A 100 -2.49 -0.13 -7.24
C LEU A 100 -0.99 -0.45 -7.16
N THR A 101 -0.62 -1.47 -6.38
CA THR A 101 0.76 -1.93 -6.28
C THR A 101 0.86 -3.44 -6.51
N PHE A 102 1.91 -3.86 -7.21
CA PHE A 102 2.19 -5.26 -7.50
C PHE A 102 3.61 -5.59 -7.06
N ASP A 103 3.76 -6.62 -6.23
CA ASP A 103 5.06 -7.08 -5.75
C ASP A 103 5.60 -8.25 -6.60
N ASP A 104 6.89 -8.55 -6.44
CA ASP A 104 7.66 -9.65 -7.00
C ASP A 104 8.01 -9.53 -8.50
N GLY A 105 7.19 -8.94 -9.34
CA GLY A 105 7.47 -8.78 -10.78
C GLY A 105 7.13 -10.01 -11.63
N TYR A 106 6.04 -10.72 -11.30
CA TYR A 106 5.56 -11.87 -12.06
C TYR A 106 5.20 -11.52 -13.50
N MET A 107 5.36 -12.49 -14.43
CA MET A 107 5.03 -12.32 -15.84
C MET A 107 3.54 -12.02 -16.07
N ASP A 108 2.66 -12.54 -15.20
CA ASP A 108 1.22 -12.27 -15.29
C ASP A 108 0.86 -10.80 -15.01
N ASN A 109 1.72 -10.06 -14.36
CA ASN A 109 1.55 -8.61 -14.23
C ASN A 109 1.63 -7.91 -15.60
N TYR A 110 2.42 -8.42 -16.53
CA TYR A 110 2.44 -7.92 -17.89
C TYR A 110 1.33 -8.54 -18.76
N THR A 111 1.16 -9.86 -18.73
CA THR A 111 0.22 -10.54 -19.65
C THR A 111 -1.25 -10.34 -19.28
N ASN A 112 -1.59 -10.23 -18.01
CA ASN A 112 -2.96 -10.17 -17.52
C ASN A 112 -3.31 -8.80 -16.91
N VAL A 113 -2.43 -8.21 -16.06
CA VAL A 113 -2.73 -6.94 -15.39
C VAL A 113 -2.62 -5.77 -16.35
N PHE A 114 -1.54 -5.66 -17.10
CA PHE A 114 -1.27 -4.49 -17.94
C PHE A 114 -2.35 -4.21 -19.00
N PRO A 115 -2.92 -5.20 -19.72
CA PRO A 115 -4.05 -4.96 -20.61
C PRO A 115 -5.28 -4.41 -19.87
N LEU A 116 -5.54 -4.87 -18.65
CA LEU A 116 -6.64 -4.41 -17.83
C LEU A 116 -6.41 -2.98 -17.32
N LEU A 117 -5.18 -2.62 -16.89
CA LEU A 117 -4.85 -1.25 -16.55
C LEU A 117 -5.13 -0.30 -17.72
N LYS A 118 -4.71 -0.66 -18.94
CA LYS A 118 -5.03 0.12 -20.16
C LYS A 118 -6.53 0.24 -20.39
N LYS A 119 -7.28 -0.85 -20.22
CA LYS A 119 -8.74 -0.89 -20.41
C LYS A 119 -9.47 0.09 -19.48
N TYR A 120 -9.04 0.19 -18.22
CA TYR A 120 -9.67 1.03 -17.20
C TYR A 120 -8.99 2.39 -17.01
N ASN A 121 -8.05 2.77 -17.88
CA ASN A 121 -7.25 4.00 -17.79
C ASN A 121 -6.61 4.17 -16.40
N ALA A 122 -5.99 3.11 -15.93
CA ALA A 122 -5.35 3.00 -14.62
C ALA A 122 -3.83 2.95 -14.75
N ASN A 123 -3.12 3.42 -13.72
CA ASN A 123 -1.70 3.21 -13.54
C ASN A 123 -1.45 2.43 -12.24
N ALA A 124 -0.28 1.80 -12.16
CA ALA A 124 0.14 1.03 -11.00
C ALA A 124 1.65 1.17 -10.76
N SER A 125 2.09 0.75 -9.58
CA SER A 125 3.52 0.63 -9.24
C SER A 125 3.91 -0.83 -9.12
N PHE A 126 4.98 -1.21 -9.79
CA PHE A 126 5.51 -2.57 -9.81
C PHE A 126 6.82 -2.63 -9.02
N PHE A 127 6.82 -3.35 -7.92
CA PHE A 127 7.97 -3.55 -7.05
C PHE A 127 8.69 -4.85 -7.44
N ILE A 128 9.85 -4.71 -8.07
CA ILE A 128 10.53 -5.82 -8.74
C ILE A 128 11.65 -6.40 -7.87
N VAL A 129 11.65 -7.72 -7.72
CA VAL A 129 12.79 -8.47 -7.19
C VAL A 129 13.84 -8.57 -8.30
N GLN A 130 14.96 -7.87 -8.16
CA GLN A 130 15.94 -7.69 -9.22
C GLN A 130 16.50 -9.02 -9.76
N SER A 131 16.82 -9.98 -8.89
CA SER A 131 17.39 -11.27 -9.31
C SER A 131 16.40 -12.18 -10.05
N LYS A 132 15.13 -11.79 -10.11
CA LYS A 132 14.06 -12.53 -10.81
C LYS A 132 13.83 -12.04 -12.23
N ILE A 133 14.32 -10.85 -12.60
CA ILE A 133 14.16 -10.30 -13.95
C ILE A 133 14.65 -11.28 -15.02
N GLY A 134 13.77 -11.62 -15.98
CA GLY A 134 14.04 -12.56 -17.06
C GLY A 134 14.12 -14.04 -16.66
N LYS A 135 13.79 -14.38 -15.40
CA LYS A 135 13.63 -15.78 -14.99
C LYS A 135 12.27 -16.33 -15.44
N PRO A 136 12.12 -17.65 -15.58
CA PRO A 136 10.80 -18.24 -15.88
C PRO A 136 9.71 -17.71 -14.96
N ASN A 137 8.55 -17.37 -15.51
CA ASN A 137 7.38 -16.81 -14.84
C ASN A 137 7.57 -15.39 -14.26
N TYR A 138 8.66 -14.68 -14.57
CA TYR A 138 8.92 -13.29 -14.20
C TYR A 138 9.13 -12.42 -15.44
N MET A 139 8.76 -11.14 -15.33
CA MET A 139 8.98 -10.17 -16.40
C MET A 139 10.47 -10.02 -16.73
N GLY A 140 10.76 -9.89 -18.01
CA GLY A 140 12.08 -9.51 -18.51
C GLY A 140 12.18 -8.01 -18.76
N HIS A 141 13.27 -7.63 -19.43
CA HIS A 141 13.58 -6.22 -19.71
C HIS A 141 12.51 -5.56 -20.58
N ASP A 142 12.03 -6.25 -21.62
CA ASP A 142 11.12 -5.65 -22.60
C ASP A 142 9.75 -5.40 -22.00
N GLU A 143 9.19 -6.34 -21.22
CA GLU A 143 7.92 -6.21 -20.53
C GLU A 143 7.95 -5.06 -19.51
N ILE A 144 9.00 -4.97 -18.70
CA ILE A 144 9.17 -3.89 -17.71
C ILE A 144 9.29 -2.54 -18.43
N THR A 145 10.07 -2.48 -19.52
CA THR A 145 10.24 -1.25 -20.31
C THR A 145 8.90 -0.76 -20.88
N GLU A 146 8.06 -1.68 -21.38
CA GLU A 146 6.73 -1.32 -21.88
C GLU A 146 5.80 -0.80 -20.79
N LEU A 147 5.82 -1.40 -19.58
CA LEU A 147 5.09 -0.90 -18.42
C LEU A 147 5.47 0.54 -18.08
N ILE A 148 6.78 0.84 -18.02
CA ILE A 148 7.29 2.19 -17.71
C ILE A 148 6.84 3.19 -18.78
N ARG A 149 6.99 2.85 -20.07
CA ARG A 149 6.58 3.71 -21.18
C ARG A 149 5.08 4.03 -21.18
N ALA A 150 4.28 3.15 -20.62
CA ALA A 150 2.84 3.36 -20.44
C ALA A 150 2.48 4.19 -19.21
N GLY A 151 3.46 4.71 -18.45
CA GLY A 151 3.26 5.58 -17.31
C GLY A 151 3.06 4.86 -15.98
N ASN A 152 3.47 3.59 -15.89
CA ASN A 152 3.51 2.86 -14.62
C ASN A 152 4.86 3.08 -13.92
N ASP A 153 4.88 2.95 -12.59
CA ASP A 153 6.12 3.06 -11.82
C ASP A 153 6.85 1.73 -11.77
N LEU A 154 8.18 1.81 -11.89
CA LEU A 154 9.09 0.73 -11.52
C LEU A 154 9.74 1.06 -10.17
N ALA A 155 9.70 0.12 -9.24
CA ALA A 155 10.20 0.28 -7.88
C ALA A 155 10.97 -0.96 -7.40
N SER A 156 11.73 -0.81 -6.32
CA SER A 156 12.57 -1.89 -5.79
C SER A 156 11.80 -2.79 -4.83
N HIS A 157 12.00 -4.10 -4.98
CA HIS A 157 11.66 -5.12 -3.97
C HIS A 157 12.91 -5.92 -3.54
N THR A 158 14.03 -5.20 -3.39
CA THR A 158 15.38 -5.71 -3.10
C THR A 158 15.99 -6.55 -4.24
N ILE A 159 17.18 -7.13 -3.99
CA ILE A 159 17.82 -8.04 -4.96
C ILE A 159 17.17 -9.42 -4.91
N ASN A 160 17.11 -10.04 -3.73
CA ASN A 160 16.79 -11.46 -3.57
C ASN A 160 15.48 -11.72 -2.81
N HIS A 161 14.72 -10.66 -2.48
CA HIS A 161 13.55 -10.78 -1.62
C HIS A 161 13.86 -11.30 -0.22
N ASN A 162 15.07 -11.04 0.29
CA ASN A 162 15.40 -11.41 1.67
C ASN A 162 14.65 -10.51 2.66
N ILE A 163 14.08 -11.11 3.71
CA ILE A 163 13.48 -10.37 4.81
C ILE A 163 14.60 -9.59 5.51
N LEU A 164 14.60 -8.26 5.38
CA LEU A 164 15.73 -7.44 5.82
C LEU A 164 15.99 -7.49 7.32
N THR A 165 14.94 -7.69 8.14
CA THR A 165 15.10 -7.89 9.59
C THR A 165 15.75 -9.21 9.99
N ASP A 166 15.81 -10.16 9.07
CA ASP A 166 16.26 -11.53 9.35
C ASP A 166 17.69 -11.79 8.80
N ILE A 167 18.30 -10.79 8.13
CA ILE A 167 19.66 -10.89 7.59
C ILE A 167 20.65 -10.00 8.36
N ASP A 168 21.94 -10.35 8.28
CA ASP A 168 23.02 -9.53 8.84
C ASP A 168 23.06 -8.16 8.13
N PRO A 169 23.08 -7.03 8.86
CA PRO A 169 23.11 -5.66 8.31
C PRO A 169 24.21 -5.39 7.28
N LYS A 170 25.31 -6.15 7.30
CA LYS A 170 26.38 -6.04 6.29
C LYS A 170 25.88 -6.32 4.86
N TYR A 171 24.72 -7.01 4.70
CA TYR A 171 24.11 -7.30 3.41
C TYR A 171 23.12 -6.21 2.95
N PHE A 172 22.78 -5.21 3.78
CA PHE A 172 21.85 -4.16 3.40
C PHE A 172 22.28 -3.36 2.18
N ALA A 173 23.59 -3.07 2.07
CA ALA A 173 24.11 -2.41 0.87
C ALA A 173 23.85 -3.21 -0.40
N TRP A 174 24.01 -4.53 -0.33
CA TRP A 174 23.73 -5.42 -1.45
C TRP A 174 22.25 -5.43 -1.80
N GLU A 175 21.38 -5.70 -0.84
CA GLU A 175 19.93 -5.84 -1.07
C GLU A 175 19.26 -4.51 -1.48
N LEU A 176 19.68 -3.39 -0.92
CA LEU A 176 19.04 -2.09 -1.12
C LEU A 176 19.75 -1.24 -2.19
N SER A 177 21.05 -0.96 -1.99
CA SER A 177 21.77 -0.05 -2.89
C SER A 177 22.00 -0.65 -4.26
N SER A 178 22.36 -1.94 -4.33
CA SER A 178 22.61 -2.60 -5.62
C SER A 178 21.33 -2.79 -6.44
N SER A 179 20.19 -3.12 -5.78
CA SER A 179 18.89 -3.18 -6.46
C SER A 179 18.51 -1.84 -7.08
N LYS A 180 18.58 -0.76 -6.30
CA LYS A 180 18.32 0.59 -6.77
C LYS A 180 19.20 1.00 -7.93
N PHE A 181 20.51 0.78 -7.81
CA PHE A 181 21.48 1.13 -8.84
C PHE A 181 21.23 0.34 -10.13
N PHE A 182 20.97 -0.97 -10.03
CA PHE A 182 20.66 -1.82 -11.17
C PHE A 182 19.40 -1.34 -11.89
N LEU A 183 18.28 -1.17 -11.19
CA LEU A 183 17.02 -0.74 -11.80
C LEU A 183 17.18 0.62 -12.48
N LYS A 184 17.86 1.58 -11.82
CA LYS A 184 18.12 2.89 -12.39
C LYS A 184 18.92 2.80 -13.70
N LYS A 185 19.97 2.01 -13.72
CA LYS A 185 20.88 1.89 -14.88
C LYS A 185 20.25 1.09 -16.01
N GLU A 186 19.61 -0.03 -15.69
CA GLU A 186 19.08 -0.97 -16.67
C GLU A 186 17.89 -0.40 -17.45
N PHE A 187 17.05 0.37 -16.77
CA PHE A 187 15.83 0.96 -17.34
C PHE A 187 15.96 2.47 -17.61
N ASP A 188 17.17 3.01 -17.59
CA ASP A 188 17.47 4.43 -17.87
C ASP A 188 16.57 5.40 -17.06
N MET A 189 16.33 5.06 -15.78
CA MET A 189 15.47 5.85 -14.90
C MET A 189 16.25 7.01 -14.27
N TYR A 190 15.61 8.19 -14.19
CA TYR A 190 16.22 9.32 -13.50
C TYR A 190 16.48 9.00 -12.03
N TYR A 191 15.51 8.35 -11.35
CA TYR A 191 15.66 7.89 -9.97
C TYR A 191 14.78 6.65 -9.68
N VAL A 192 15.20 5.86 -8.70
CA VAL A 192 14.39 4.80 -8.07
C VAL A 192 14.38 5.12 -6.58
N HIS A 193 13.25 5.52 -6.03
CA HIS A 193 13.17 5.96 -4.63
C HIS A 193 12.05 5.30 -3.83
N LEU A 194 11.30 4.41 -4.47
CA LEU A 194 10.26 3.61 -3.83
C LEU A 194 10.80 2.21 -3.50
N LEU A 195 10.47 1.73 -2.31
CA LEU A 195 10.82 0.39 -1.82
C LEU A 195 9.56 -0.33 -1.31
N SER A 196 9.40 -1.60 -1.64
CA SER A 196 8.54 -2.50 -0.89
C SER A 196 9.41 -3.38 0.02
N TYR A 197 9.13 -3.39 1.33
CA TYR A 197 9.83 -4.27 2.24
C TYR A 197 9.39 -5.72 2.01
N PRO A 198 10.33 -6.69 1.79
CA PRO A 198 9.99 -8.08 1.66
C PRO A 198 9.13 -8.58 2.84
N ASN A 199 7.98 -9.22 2.52
CA ASN A 199 6.96 -9.63 3.49
C ASN A 199 6.41 -8.49 4.37
N GLY A 200 6.58 -7.24 3.97
CA GLY A 200 6.18 -6.06 4.73
C GLY A 200 6.94 -5.86 6.06
N LYS A 201 8.05 -6.60 6.30
CA LYS A 201 8.81 -6.56 7.55
C LYS A 201 9.90 -5.51 7.53
N TYR A 202 9.94 -4.70 8.58
CA TYR A 202 10.94 -3.67 8.81
C TYR A 202 11.07 -3.33 10.29
N ASP A 203 12.18 -2.70 10.65
CA ASP A 203 12.46 -2.08 11.93
C ASP A 203 13.20 -0.75 11.73
N GLU A 204 13.55 -0.07 12.80
CA GLU A 204 14.26 1.21 12.73
C GLU A 204 15.61 1.10 12.01
N GLN A 205 16.32 -0.02 12.14
CA GLN A 205 17.60 -0.25 11.48
C GLN A 205 17.43 -0.41 9.96
N VAL A 206 16.40 -1.14 9.53
CA VAL A 206 16.05 -1.30 8.11
C VAL A 206 15.60 0.02 7.50
N ILE A 207 14.77 0.81 8.22
CA ILE A 207 14.36 2.17 7.79
C ILE A 207 15.60 3.06 7.58
N ALA A 208 16.48 3.14 8.60
CA ALA A 208 17.67 3.95 8.52
C ALA A 208 18.58 3.55 7.35
N ALA A 209 18.75 2.25 7.11
CA ALA A 209 19.52 1.75 5.98
C ALA A 209 18.86 2.11 4.63
N ALA A 210 17.55 1.92 4.48
CA ALA A 210 16.84 2.27 3.26
C ALA A 210 16.98 3.77 2.95
N GLN A 211 16.82 4.63 3.95
CA GLN A 211 17.04 6.09 3.81
C GLN A 211 18.49 6.43 3.45
N GLN A 212 19.47 5.81 4.11
CA GLN A 212 20.89 5.97 3.80
C GLN A 212 21.22 5.62 2.35
N TYR A 213 20.57 4.58 1.79
CA TYR A 213 20.74 4.20 0.39
C TYR A 213 19.82 4.96 -0.57
N GLY A 214 19.14 6.01 -0.06
CA GLY A 214 18.43 7.00 -0.86
C GLY A 214 17.03 6.57 -1.30
N TYR A 215 16.37 5.66 -0.58
CA TYR A 215 14.94 5.48 -0.68
C TYR A 215 14.23 6.59 0.10
N ASN A 216 13.24 7.20 -0.53
CA ASN A 216 12.46 8.30 0.07
C ASN A 216 11.13 7.82 0.62
N TYR A 217 10.59 6.74 0.04
CA TYR A 217 9.31 6.16 0.42
C TYR A 217 9.39 4.65 0.45
N ALA A 218 8.70 4.03 1.42
CA ALA A 218 8.58 2.59 1.46
C ALA A 218 7.17 2.15 1.85
N VAL A 219 6.72 1.06 1.22
CA VAL A 219 5.43 0.44 1.49
C VAL A 219 5.59 -0.78 2.39
N THR A 220 4.59 -1.01 3.23
CA THR A 220 4.59 -2.06 4.26
C THR A 220 3.32 -2.90 4.15
N GLY A 221 3.26 -4.05 4.85
CA GLY A 221 2.04 -4.86 4.98
C GLY A 221 1.06 -4.36 6.07
N LYS A 222 1.28 -3.18 6.69
CA LYS A 222 0.39 -2.64 7.73
C LYS A 222 -0.85 -2.02 7.10
N ASN A 223 -2.02 -2.55 7.40
CA ASN A 223 -3.28 -2.12 6.81
C ASN A 223 -3.68 -0.68 7.23
N GLY A 224 -4.27 0.06 6.29
CA GLY A 224 -4.84 1.39 6.48
C GLY A 224 -4.65 2.27 5.25
N ALA A 225 -5.66 3.09 4.92
CA ALA A 225 -5.50 4.16 3.95
C ALA A 225 -4.53 5.22 4.51
N VAL A 226 -3.90 5.99 3.65
CA VAL A 226 -2.95 7.03 4.03
C VAL A 226 -3.39 8.38 3.50
N ASP A 227 -3.18 9.43 4.28
CA ASP A 227 -3.36 10.81 3.84
C ASP A 227 -2.00 11.50 3.62
N LYS A 228 -2.06 12.73 3.12
CA LYS A 228 -0.86 13.55 2.92
C LYS A 228 -0.01 13.66 4.19
N ASN A 229 -0.66 13.95 5.32
CA ASN A 229 0.05 14.15 6.60
C ASN A 229 0.79 12.88 7.04
N TRP A 230 0.16 11.70 6.87
CA TRP A 230 0.83 10.44 7.16
C TRP A 230 2.05 10.22 6.25
N VAL A 231 1.91 10.41 4.94
CA VAL A 231 2.99 10.18 3.96
C VAL A 231 4.16 11.15 4.18
N GLU A 232 3.90 12.41 4.55
CA GLU A 232 4.95 13.40 4.84
C GLU A 232 5.73 13.09 6.13
N ASN A 233 5.05 12.62 7.18
CA ASN A 233 5.69 12.35 8.48
C ASN A 233 6.21 10.91 8.63
N HIS A 234 5.66 9.95 7.88
CA HIS A 234 6.02 8.53 7.91
C HIS A 234 6.27 7.96 6.50
N PRO A 235 7.15 8.58 5.69
CA PRO A 235 7.32 8.20 4.29
C PRO A 235 7.83 6.76 4.09
N MET A 236 8.52 6.21 5.10
CA MET A 236 9.05 4.85 5.09
C MET A 236 8.08 3.81 5.67
N GLU A 237 6.84 4.19 5.98
CA GLU A 237 5.84 3.34 6.63
C GLU A 237 4.45 3.47 5.99
N ILE A 238 4.40 3.55 4.66
CA ILE A 238 3.15 3.65 3.91
C ILE A 238 2.43 2.31 3.97
N GLY A 239 1.26 2.29 4.63
CA GLY A 239 0.47 1.07 4.81
C GLY A 239 -0.22 0.63 3.52
N ARG A 240 -0.42 -0.69 3.36
CA ARG A 240 -1.13 -1.27 2.22
C ARG A 240 -2.28 -2.17 2.64
N VAL A 241 -3.29 -2.23 1.79
CA VAL A 241 -4.43 -3.15 1.90
C VAL A 241 -4.09 -4.40 1.10
N ILE A 242 -3.67 -5.48 1.77
CA ILE A 242 -3.32 -6.74 1.13
C ILE A 242 -4.57 -7.37 0.51
N ILE A 243 -4.59 -7.56 -0.80
CA ILE A 243 -5.66 -8.24 -1.52
C ILE A 243 -5.25 -9.71 -1.72
N LYS A 244 -6.07 -10.61 -1.20
CA LYS A 244 -5.80 -12.04 -1.23
C LYS A 244 -6.83 -12.77 -2.08
N GLY A 245 -6.35 -13.72 -2.89
CA GLY A 245 -7.07 -14.82 -3.52
C GLY A 245 -8.52 -14.53 -3.95
N ASP A 246 -9.40 -15.46 -3.63
CA ASP A 246 -10.79 -15.51 -4.11
C ASP A 246 -11.76 -14.57 -3.37
N MET A 247 -11.31 -13.37 -3.06
CA MET A 247 -12.14 -12.35 -2.39
C MET A 247 -13.37 -12.00 -3.23
N THR A 248 -14.55 -12.09 -2.66
CA THR A 248 -15.79 -11.62 -3.27
C THR A 248 -15.79 -10.08 -3.39
N GLU A 249 -16.63 -9.53 -4.27
CA GLU A 249 -16.79 -8.08 -4.42
C GLU A 249 -17.16 -7.41 -3.09
N SER A 250 -18.10 -8.01 -2.34
CA SER A 250 -18.51 -7.48 -1.01
C SER A 250 -17.38 -7.50 0.02
N GLU A 251 -16.52 -8.52 0.00
CA GLU A 251 -15.32 -8.58 0.86
C GLU A 251 -14.29 -7.52 0.46
N PHE A 252 -14.11 -7.31 -0.86
CA PHE A 252 -13.24 -6.26 -1.38
C PHE A 252 -13.73 -4.87 -0.94
N GLU A 253 -15.00 -4.55 -1.16
CA GLU A 253 -15.64 -3.32 -0.71
C GLU A 253 -15.49 -3.12 0.80
N SER A 254 -15.84 -4.12 1.59
CA SER A 254 -15.72 -4.08 3.05
C SER A 254 -14.28 -3.84 3.51
N LYS A 255 -13.30 -4.44 2.82
CA LYS A 255 -11.89 -4.28 3.13
C LYS A 255 -11.39 -2.88 2.76
N LEU A 256 -11.83 -2.35 1.63
CA LEU A 256 -11.54 -0.99 1.20
C LEU A 256 -12.10 0.03 2.21
N GLU A 257 -13.38 -0.08 2.61
CA GLU A 257 -13.99 0.80 3.60
C GLU A 257 -13.31 0.70 4.98
N ARG A 258 -12.97 -0.51 5.42
CA ARG A 258 -12.23 -0.73 6.67
C ARG A 258 -10.85 -0.06 6.64
N SER A 259 -10.21 0.03 5.49
CA SER A 259 -8.89 0.66 5.38
C SER A 259 -8.93 2.15 5.75
N TYR A 260 -9.99 2.87 5.38
CA TYR A 260 -10.19 4.27 5.77
C TYR A 260 -10.33 4.42 7.28
N LEU A 261 -11.13 3.55 7.91
CA LEU A 261 -11.30 3.59 9.37
C LEU A 261 -9.99 3.29 10.10
N LEU A 262 -9.24 2.28 9.64
CA LEU A 262 -7.95 1.93 10.25
C LEU A 262 -6.91 3.04 10.07
N GLY A 263 -6.87 3.67 8.92
CA GLY A 263 -6.00 4.82 8.65
C GLY A 263 -6.34 6.00 9.54
N TYR A 264 -7.63 6.34 9.68
CA TYR A 264 -8.09 7.40 10.58
C TYR A 264 -7.71 7.13 12.04
N LEU A 265 -8.00 5.93 12.55
CA LEU A 265 -7.63 5.56 13.93
C LEU A 265 -6.12 5.68 14.16
N LYS A 266 -5.32 5.27 13.17
CA LYS A 266 -3.86 5.40 13.22
C LYS A 266 -3.43 6.87 13.27
N SER A 267 -4.00 7.73 12.42
CA SER A 267 -3.69 9.17 12.39
C SER A 267 -4.04 9.87 13.71
N VAL A 268 -5.16 9.50 14.33
CA VAL A 268 -5.58 10.07 15.64
C VAL A 268 -4.65 9.62 16.77
N VAL A 269 -4.28 8.34 16.81
CA VAL A 269 -3.39 7.80 17.86
C VAL A 269 -2.00 8.37 17.76
N PHE A 270 -1.39 8.36 16.57
CA PHE A 270 -0.03 8.89 16.39
C PHE A 270 0.00 10.41 16.37
N GLY A 271 -1.03 11.08 15.80
CA GLY A 271 -1.16 12.54 15.85
C GLY A 271 -1.25 13.09 17.28
N SER A 272 -1.87 12.36 18.21
CA SER A 272 -1.94 12.79 19.61
C SER A 272 -0.63 12.62 20.39
N LEU A 273 0.31 11.79 19.91
CA LEU A 273 1.62 11.58 20.55
C LEU A 273 2.66 12.66 20.21
N PHE A 274 2.45 13.45 19.16
CA PHE A 274 3.36 14.50 18.72
C PHE A 274 2.96 15.92 19.15
N PHE A 275 1.87 16.09 19.89
CA PHE A 275 1.40 17.40 20.41
C PHE A 275 1.61 17.59 21.91
N TYR A 276 2.53 16.81 22.55
CA TYR A 276 2.94 17.04 23.94
C TYR A 276 4.45 17.12 24.06
#